data_56e2694d5c231fd64499a4ec6e212777
#
_entry.id   56e2694d5c231fd64499a4ec6e212777
#
_cell.length_a   1.000
_cell.length_b   1.000
_cell.length_c   1.000
_cell.angle_alpha   90.00
_cell.angle_beta   90.00
_cell.angle_gamma   90.00
#
_symmetry.space_group_name_H-M   'P 1'
#
loop_
_entity.id
_entity.type
_entity.pdbx_description
1 polymer ?
#
loop_
_entity_poly.entity_id
_entity_poly.type
_entity_poly.pdbx_seq_one_letter_code
_entity_poly.pdbx_strand_id
1 'polypeptide(L)'
;MMNLGIYPQGFLPQLCITAIVVPGTEIGETDVNDNRFIDNKRIEGTLAEQVEESLAFCKRNMKTRTVIDKQTGLRNDYDEYPIAAIREAILNAVVHRDYSIYTEGTPVQIVMYRNRLEIHSPGNLYGRMTVDQLGIARPDLRNPALATMAESLTKAENRYSGIPTMRREMKNLGLPEPVFENRRNEFVVTFFNQNAPTTSSSLLDEETSSLLNFCKEPRSREELTVFMNIDTFSYLLKRYLQPLLDAGLLELTIPDKPRSRSQRYHTVSKQ
;
A
#
# COMPACT_ATOMS: atom_id res chain seq x y z
N MET A 1 -11.18 21.29 17.42
CA MET A 1 -12.42 20.75 16.81
C MET A 1 -12.36 19.23 16.69
N MET A 2 -11.44 18.63 15.97
CA MET A 2 -11.36 17.15 15.75
C MET A 2 -11.22 16.31 17.03
N ASN A 3 -10.67 16.84 18.10
CA ASN A 3 -10.49 16.11 19.36
C ASN A 3 -11.54 16.39 20.43
N LEU A 4 -12.21 17.53 20.38
CA LEU A 4 -13.08 18.01 21.46
C LEU A 4 -14.44 18.50 20.96
N GLY A 5 -14.66 18.55 19.65
CA GLY A 5 -15.94 18.95 19.08
C GLY A 5 -16.96 17.82 19.18
N ILE A 6 -18.23 18.15 19.49
CA ILE A 6 -19.32 17.17 19.55
C ILE A 6 -19.59 16.59 18.16
N TYR A 7 -19.54 17.42 17.11
CA TYR A 7 -19.73 16.98 15.71
C TYR A 7 -18.88 17.82 14.77
N PRO A 8 -17.59 17.46 14.61
CA PRO A 8 -16.65 18.21 13.75
C PRO A 8 -17.10 18.31 12.29
N GLN A 9 -17.74 17.27 11.77
CA GLN A 9 -18.19 17.17 10.38
C GLN A 9 -19.36 18.07 10.04
N GLY A 10 -20.07 18.61 11.03
CA GLY A 10 -21.05 19.65 10.83
C GLY A 10 -20.48 20.96 10.28
N PHE A 11 -19.18 21.21 10.52
CA PHE A 11 -18.45 22.37 10.01
C PHE A 11 -17.56 22.02 8.82
N LEU A 12 -16.94 20.85 8.84
CA LEU A 12 -16.00 20.37 7.84
C LEU A 12 -16.38 18.95 7.41
N PRO A 13 -17.39 18.81 6.52
CA PRO A 13 -18.01 17.51 6.21
C PRO A 13 -17.06 16.42 5.75
N GLN A 14 -15.97 16.78 5.07
CA GLN A 14 -15.00 15.80 4.55
C GLN A 14 -13.84 15.47 5.51
N LEU A 15 -13.86 16.02 6.73
CA LEU A 15 -12.94 15.58 7.81
C LEU A 15 -13.41 14.28 8.46
N CYS A 16 -13.67 13.28 7.63
CA CYS A 16 -14.12 11.94 7.99
C CYS A 16 -13.23 10.89 7.35
N ILE A 17 -13.50 9.63 7.64
CA ILE A 17 -12.90 8.48 6.97
C ILE A 17 -13.98 7.79 6.14
N THR A 18 -13.70 7.48 4.88
CA THR A 18 -14.52 6.60 4.05
C THR A 18 -13.87 5.22 3.99
N ALA A 19 -14.62 4.18 4.34
CA ALA A 19 -14.11 2.82 4.34
C ALA A 19 -14.96 1.96 3.41
N ILE A 20 -14.32 1.23 2.50
CA ILE A 20 -14.98 0.36 1.53
C ILE A 20 -14.30 -1.01 1.46
N VAL A 21 -15.07 -2.04 1.12
CA VAL A 21 -14.59 -3.39 0.80
C VAL A 21 -14.95 -3.70 -0.64
N VAL A 22 -13.92 -3.94 -1.45
CA VAL A 22 -14.04 -4.25 -2.87
C VAL A 22 -14.00 -5.78 -3.06
N PRO A 23 -14.85 -6.37 -3.90
CA PRO A 23 -14.88 -7.82 -4.11
C PRO A 23 -13.64 -8.36 -4.84
N GLY A 24 -12.96 -7.52 -5.61
CA GLY A 24 -11.81 -7.85 -6.44
C GLY A 24 -10.48 -7.26 -5.96
N THR A 25 -9.58 -7.09 -6.91
CA THR A 25 -8.24 -6.51 -6.71
C THR A 25 -8.14 -5.08 -7.20
N GLU A 26 -9.15 -4.61 -7.95
CA GLU A 26 -9.21 -3.25 -8.50
C GLU A 26 -10.55 -2.59 -8.19
N ILE A 27 -10.54 -1.25 -8.07
CA ILE A 27 -11.78 -0.47 -7.94
C ILE A 27 -12.58 -0.58 -9.23
N GLY A 28 -13.86 -0.94 -9.11
CA GLY A 28 -14.77 -1.11 -10.25
C GLY A 28 -15.05 -2.56 -10.59
N GLU A 29 -14.30 -3.51 -10.08
CA GLU A 29 -14.69 -4.92 -10.14
C GLU A 29 -15.95 -5.16 -9.32
N THR A 30 -16.80 -6.08 -9.81
CA THR A 30 -18.04 -6.50 -9.16
C THR A 30 -17.97 -7.96 -8.74
N ASP A 31 -18.78 -8.34 -7.76
CA ASP A 31 -18.99 -9.74 -7.43
C ASP A 31 -19.96 -10.44 -8.40
N VAL A 32 -20.27 -11.70 -8.14
CA VAL A 32 -21.20 -12.52 -8.94
C VAL A 32 -22.64 -11.99 -8.99
N ASN A 33 -22.98 -11.04 -8.12
CA ASN A 33 -24.29 -10.39 -8.03
C ASN A 33 -24.22 -8.92 -8.49
N ASP A 34 -23.19 -8.50 -9.21
CA ASP A 34 -22.94 -7.13 -9.66
C ASP A 34 -22.77 -6.09 -8.54
N ASN A 35 -22.46 -6.51 -7.31
CA ASN A 35 -22.15 -5.60 -6.21
C ASN A 35 -20.75 -5.00 -6.39
N ARG A 36 -20.66 -3.68 -6.40
CA ARG A 36 -19.37 -2.94 -6.47
C ARG A 36 -18.64 -2.92 -5.13
N PHE A 37 -19.39 -2.96 -4.04
CA PHE A 37 -18.84 -2.94 -2.68
C PHE A 37 -19.53 -4.03 -1.86
N ILE A 38 -18.75 -4.80 -1.13
CA ILE A 38 -19.26 -5.80 -0.16
C ILE A 38 -19.73 -5.09 1.10
N ASP A 39 -18.99 -4.06 1.53
CA ASP A 39 -19.35 -3.18 2.65
C ASP A 39 -18.83 -1.77 2.35
N ASN A 40 -19.54 -0.75 2.85
CA ASN A 40 -19.08 0.62 2.80
C ASN A 40 -19.56 1.38 4.04
N LYS A 41 -18.74 2.30 4.52
CA LYS A 41 -19.07 3.11 5.69
C LYS A 41 -18.41 4.48 5.59
N ARG A 42 -19.19 5.52 5.91
CA ARG A 42 -18.65 6.83 6.23
C ARG A 42 -18.53 6.93 7.75
N ILE A 43 -17.32 7.22 8.23
CA ILE A 43 -16.95 7.25 9.63
C ILE A 43 -16.69 8.70 10.04
N GLU A 44 -17.49 9.20 10.94
CA GLU A 44 -17.51 10.57 11.42
C GLU A 44 -17.20 10.62 12.94
N GLY A 45 -17.26 11.81 13.55
CA GLY A 45 -16.98 12.02 14.95
C GLY A 45 -15.60 12.62 15.22
N THR A 46 -15.17 12.53 16.46
CA THR A 46 -13.84 12.95 16.90
C THR A 46 -12.74 12.04 16.32
N LEU A 47 -11.48 12.44 16.41
CA LEU A 47 -10.35 11.65 15.98
C LEU A 47 -10.33 10.24 16.62
N ALA A 48 -10.57 10.16 17.93
CA ALA A 48 -10.59 8.89 18.64
C ALA A 48 -11.72 7.97 18.14
N GLU A 49 -12.93 8.51 17.97
CA GLU A 49 -14.07 7.77 17.42
C GLU A 49 -13.80 7.29 16.00
N GLN A 50 -13.22 8.14 15.15
CA GLN A 50 -12.87 7.76 13.79
C GLN A 50 -11.84 6.61 13.75
N VAL A 51 -10.82 6.63 14.61
CA VAL A 51 -9.82 5.55 14.70
C VAL A 51 -10.48 4.25 15.17
N GLU A 52 -11.28 4.29 16.24
CA GLU A 52 -11.93 3.10 16.80
C GLU A 52 -12.95 2.48 15.84
N GLU A 53 -13.79 3.30 15.23
CA GLU A 53 -14.78 2.86 14.24
C GLU A 53 -14.14 2.29 12.97
N SER A 54 -13.01 2.87 12.53
CA SER A 54 -12.26 2.36 11.39
C SER A 54 -11.63 1.01 11.69
N LEU A 55 -11.08 0.83 12.89
CA LEU A 55 -10.57 -0.48 13.35
C LEU A 55 -11.69 -1.51 13.43
N ALA A 56 -12.86 -1.13 13.95
CA ALA A 56 -14.03 -2.02 14.03
C ALA A 56 -14.49 -2.42 12.61
N PHE A 57 -14.49 -1.47 11.66
CA PHE A 57 -14.79 -1.75 10.26
C PHE A 57 -13.81 -2.76 9.66
N CYS A 58 -12.50 -2.50 9.77
CA CYS A 58 -11.47 -3.41 9.27
C CYS A 58 -11.62 -4.81 9.91
N LYS A 59 -11.76 -4.87 11.23
CA LYS A 59 -11.87 -6.13 11.97
C LYS A 59 -13.10 -6.96 11.57
N ARG A 60 -14.24 -6.31 11.31
CA ARG A 60 -15.47 -6.97 10.85
C ARG A 60 -15.32 -7.58 9.46
N ASN A 61 -14.54 -6.94 8.59
CA ASN A 61 -14.39 -7.31 7.19
C ASN A 61 -13.14 -8.16 6.88
N MET A 62 -12.22 -8.28 7.84
CA MET A 62 -11.06 -9.16 7.71
C MET A 62 -11.45 -10.65 7.81
N LYS A 63 -10.69 -11.48 7.11
CA LYS A 63 -10.77 -12.93 7.27
C LYS A 63 -9.99 -13.37 8.48
N THR A 64 -10.51 -14.33 9.22
CA THR A 64 -9.79 -14.99 10.31
C THR A 64 -9.45 -16.42 9.89
N ARG A 65 -8.18 -16.80 9.99
CA ARG A 65 -7.71 -18.15 9.71
C ARG A 65 -7.52 -18.90 11.02
N THR A 66 -8.20 -20.01 11.19
CA THR A 66 -7.99 -20.91 12.31
C THR A 66 -6.97 -21.97 11.94
N VAL A 67 -5.94 -22.13 12.77
CA VAL A 67 -4.94 -23.19 12.66
C VAL A 67 -4.96 -24.01 13.94
N ILE A 68 -5.07 -25.34 13.81
CA ILE A 68 -4.93 -26.28 14.92
C ILE A 68 -3.48 -26.76 14.92
N ASP A 69 -2.77 -26.48 15.99
CA ASP A 69 -1.41 -26.96 16.19
C ASP A 69 -1.44 -28.52 16.29
N LYS A 70 -0.71 -29.16 15.38
CA LYS A 70 -0.73 -30.63 15.28
C LYS A 70 -0.06 -31.36 16.47
N GLN A 71 0.80 -30.66 17.22
CA GLN A 71 1.52 -31.25 18.37
C GLN A 71 0.75 -31.06 19.66
N THR A 72 0.16 -29.86 19.85
CA THR A 72 -0.52 -29.50 21.10
C THR A 72 -2.04 -29.60 21.02
N GLY A 73 -2.63 -29.70 19.82
CA GLY A 73 -4.06 -29.70 19.60
C GLY A 73 -4.72 -28.32 19.85
N LEU A 74 -3.93 -27.29 20.15
CA LEU A 74 -4.45 -25.97 20.46
C LEU A 74 -4.91 -25.24 19.18
N ARG A 75 -6.05 -24.57 19.28
CA ARG A 75 -6.58 -23.69 18.25
C ARG A 75 -5.93 -22.33 18.36
N ASN A 76 -5.37 -21.87 17.25
CA ASN A 76 -4.87 -20.51 17.09
C ASN A 76 -5.63 -19.82 15.97
N ASP A 77 -6.22 -18.67 16.26
CA ASP A 77 -6.92 -17.83 15.29
C ASP A 77 -5.99 -16.67 14.90
N TYR A 78 -5.78 -16.50 13.60
CA TYR A 78 -4.93 -15.46 13.02
C TYR A 78 -5.79 -14.55 12.15
N ASP A 79 -5.80 -13.27 12.49
CA ASP A 79 -6.41 -12.25 11.65
C ASP A 79 -5.63 -12.08 10.34
N GLU A 80 -6.31 -11.65 9.29
CA GLU A 80 -5.72 -11.41 7.95
C GLU A 80 -4.60 -10.37 7.98
N TYR A 81 -4.75 -9.36 8.85
CA TYR A 81 -3.75 -8.32 9.10
C TYR A 81 -3.59 -8.09 10.60
N PRO A 82 -2.38 -7.70 11.07
CA PRO A 82 -2.19 -7.39 12.48
C PRO A 82 -2.91 -6.08 12.84
N ILE A 83 -3.82 -6.16 13.82
CA ILE A 83 -4.64 -5.04 14.29
C ILE A 83 -3.78 -3.85 14.73
N ALA A 84 -2.63 -4.12 15.37
CA ALA A 84 -1.70 -3.08 15.81
C ALA A 84 -1.12 -2.28 14.63
N ALA A 85 -0.81 -2.95 13.50
CA ALA A 85 -0.32 -2.28 12.30
C ALA A 85 -1.40 -1.42 11.64
N ILE A 86 -2.63 -1.94 11.52
CA ILE A 86 -3.77 -1.18 10.97
C ILE A 86 -4.06 0.05 11.85
N ARG A 87 -4.11 -0.14 13.18
CA ARG A 87 -4.35 0.97 14.12
C ARG A 87 -3.34 2.08 13.92
N GLU A 88 -2.07 1.74 13.84
CA GLU A 88 -1.00 2.70 13.66
C GLU A 88 -1.10 3.45 12.33
N ALA A 89 -1.43 2.74 11.25
CA ALA A 89 -1.59 3.36 9.93
C ALA A 89 -2.79 4.31 9.89
N ILE A 90 -3.94 3.94 10.49
CA ILE A 90 -5.12 4.81 10.59
C ILE A 90 -4.81 6.04 11.43
N LEU A 91 -4.15 5.87 12.59
CA LEU A 91 -3.77 6.97 13.45
C LEU A 91 -2.83 7.94 12.70
N ASN A 92 -1.81 7.41 12.03
CA ASN A 92 -0.90 8.22 11.23
C ASN A 92 -1.62 8.94 10.08
N ALA A 93 -2.56 8.28 9.40
CA ALA A 93 -3.35 8.88 8.34
C ALA A 93 -4.17 10.10 8.82
N VAL A 94 -4.71 10.04 10.04
CA VAL A 94 -5.49 11.15 10.61
C VAL A 94 -4.57 12.22 11.20
N VAL A 95 -3.53 11.85 11.95
CA VAL A 95 -2.63 12.80 12.63
C VAL A 95 -1.77 13.59 11.64
N HIS A 96 -1.27 12.93 10.58
CA HIS A 96 -0.38 13.56 9.59
C HIS A 96 -1.10 14.06 8.34
N ARG A 97 -2.43 13.91 8.25
CA ARG A 97 -3.25 14.45 7.16
C ARG A 97 -2.94 15.93 6.93
N ASP A 98 -2.98 16.34 5.68
CA ASP A 98 -3.04 17.76 5.33
C ASP A 98 -4.45 18.30 5.63
N TYR A 99 -4.53 19.26 6.55
CA TYR A 99 -5.77 19.95 6.92
C TYR A 99 -5.90 21.33 6.26
N SER A 100 -5.14 21.60 5.22
CA SER A 100 -5.23 22.84 4.46
C SER A 100 -6.50 22.87 3.60
N ILE A 101 -6.83 24.06 3.10
CA ILE A 101 -7.96 24.28 2.19
C ILE A 101 -7.86 23.47 0.89
N TYR A 102 -6.65 23.06 0.49
CA TYR A 102 -6.42 22.30 -0.73
C TYR A 102 -6.84 20.83 -0.64
N THR A 103 -6.97 20.30 0.59
CA THR A 103 -7.36 18.92 0.86
C THR A 103 -8.64 18.81 1.69
N GLU A 104 -9.27 19.94 2.00
CA GLU A 104 -10.50 20.01 2.81
C GLU A 104 -11.63 19.14 2.22
N GLY A 105 -11.74 19.09 0.89
CA GLY A 105 -12.75 18.30 0.18
C GLY A 105 -12.45 16.80 0.06
N THR A 106 -11.32 16.30 0.59
CA THR A 106 -10.88 14.91 0.39
C THR A 106 -10.84 14.16 1.73
N PRO A 107 -11.65 13.14 1.96
CA PRO A 107 -11.60 12.33 3.18
C PRO A 107 -10.35 11.43 3.21
N VAL A 108 -9.99 10.93 4.39
CA VAL A 108 -9.12 9.75 4.49
C VAL A 108 -9.90 8.55 3.95
N GLN A 109 -9.24 7.66 3.20
CA GLN A 109 -9.89 6.48 2.65
C GLN A 109 -9.24 5.21 3.15
N ILE A 110 -10.06 4.22 3.47
CA ILE A 110 -9.66 2.85 3.75
C ILE A 110 -10.29 1.97 2.67
N VAL A 111 -9.45 1.26 1.91
CA VAL A 111 -9.91 0.38 0.84
C VAL A 111 -9.41 -1.03 1.11
N MET A 112 -10.31 -1.94 1.38
CA MET A 112 -10.01 -3.36 1.55
C MET A 112 -10.28 -4.10 0.24
N TYR A 113 -9.23 -4.55 -0.40
CA TYR A 113 -9.26 -5.40 -1.58
C TYR A 113 -9.14 -6.88 -1.19
N ARG A 114 -9.32 -7.75 -2.14
CA ARG A 114 -9.17 -9.20 -1.95
C ARG A 114 -7.75 -9.61 -1.54
N ASN A 115 -6.72 -8.85 -1.94
CA ASN A 115 -5.30 -9.15 -1.76
C ASN A 115 -4.53 -8.13 -0.91
N ARG A 116 -5.13 -6.99 -0.59
CA ARG A 116 -4.47 -5.91 0.16
C ARG A 116 -5.47 -4.99 0.86
N LEU A 117 -4.95 -4.25 1.82
CA LEU A 117 -5.61 -3.13 2.48
C LEU A 117 -4.81 -1.86 2.19
N GLU A 118 -5.45 -0.83 1.65
CA GLU A 118 -4.86 0.49 1.41
C GLU A 118 -5.47 1.53 2.36
N ILE A 119 -4.63 2.41 2.90
CA ILE A 119 -5.03 3.57 3.69
C ILE A 119 -4.46 4.80 3.03
N HIS A 120 -5.33 5.67 2.53
CA HIS A 120 -5.01 6.87 1.79
C HIS A 120 -5.22 8.09 2.68
N SER A 121 -4.18 8.88 2.89
CA SER A 121 -4.22 10.13 3.64
C SER A 121 -3.99 11.31 2.72
N PRO A 122 -4.88 12.33 2.68
CA PRO A 122 -4.67 13.53 1.90
C PRO A 122 -3.41 14.29 2.31
N GLY A 123 -2.59 14.65 1.33
CA GLY A 123 -1.29 15.31 1.48
C GLY A 123 -0.11 14.33 1.44
N ASN A 124 0.96 14.77 0.80
CA ASN A 124 2.22 14.02 0.74
C ASN A 124 2.94 14.02 2.10
N LEU A 125 4.06 13.30 2.22
CA LEU A 125 4.94 13.42 3.37
C LEU A 125 5.32 14.90 3.61
N TYR A 126 5.37 15.27 4.89
CA TYR A 126 5.57 16.67 5.27
C TYR A 126 7.06 17.00 5.48
N GLY A 127 7.43 18.24 5.17
CA GLY A 127 8.77 18.77 5.38
C GLY A 127 9.78 18.14 4.40
N ARG A 128 10.91 17.68 4.94
CA ARG A 128 12.00 17.07 4.18
C ARG A 128 12.00 15.55 4.21
N MET A 129 10.96 14.95 4.80
CA MET A 129 10.83 13.50 4.92
C MET A 129 10.61 12.84 3.56
N THR A 130 11.36 11.80 3.28
CA THR A 130 11.22 10.95 2.09
C THR A 130 10.79 9.53 2.49
N VAL A 131 10.26 8.76 1.54
CA VAL A 131 9.72 7.43 1.82
C VAL A 131 10.79 6.48 2.35
N ASP A 132 12.02 6.56 1.85
CA ASP A 132 13.17 5.77 2.28
C ASP A 132 13.63 6.08 3.71
N GLN A 133 13.32 7.27 4.21
CA GLN A 133 13.66 7.71 5.58
C GLN A 133 12.61 7.30 6.62
N LEU A 134 11.46 6.77 6.20
CA LEU A 134 10.38 6.38 7.11
C LEU A 134 10.81 5.28 8.08
N GLY A 135 10.64 5.58 9.37
CA GLY A 135 11.04 4.69 10.47
C GLY A 135 12.54 4.73 10.82
N ILE A 136 13.35 5.54 10.11
CA ILE A 136 14.79 5.74 10.34
C ILE A 136 15.04 7.15 10.86
N ALA A 137 14.59 8.17 10.15
CA ALA A 137 14.75 9.56 10.52
C ALA A 137 13.61 10.03 11.44
N ARG A 138 13.92 11.07 12.23
CA ARG A 138 12.91 11.75 13.04
C ARG A 138 11.92 12.46 12.11
N PRO A 139 10.59 12.23 12.25
CA PRO A 139 9.61 12.83 11.38
C PRO A 139 9.43 14.32 11.62
N ASP A 140 9.23 15.07 10.54
CA ASP A 140 8.69 16.42 10.59
C ASP A 140 7.17 16.32 10.86
N LEU A 141 6.67 17.04 11.86
CA LEU A 141 5.25 17.01 12.23
C LEU A 141 4.48 18.11 11.51
N ARG A 142 3.54 17.72 10.65
CA ARG A 142 2.62 18.69 10.01
C ARG A 142 1.66 19.31 11.03
N ASN A 143 1.14 18.50 11.95
CA ASN A 143 0.13 18.85 12.93
C ASN A 143 0.63 18.56 14.36
N PRO A 144 1.58 19.32 14.91
CA PRO A 144 2.21 18.99 16.21
C PRO A 144 1.22 18.96 17.37
N ALA A 145 0.26 19.89 17.40
CA ALA A 145 -0.79 19.90 18.44
C ALA A 145 -1.67 18.65 18.38
N LEU A 146 -2.04 18.22 17.16
CA LEU A 146 -2.86 17.03 16.96
C LEU A 146 -2.09 15.76 17.33
N ALA A 147 -0.81 15.68 16.99
CA ALA A 147 0.06 14.58 17.38
C ALA A 147 0.16 14.41 18.89
N THR A 148 0.40 15.52 19.63
CA THR A 148 0.45 15.50 21.10
C THR A 148 -0.88 15.08 21.73
N MET A 149 -2.02 15.55 21.20
CA MET A 149 -3.33 15.16 21.66
C MET A 149 -3.64 13.69 21.38
N ALA A 150 -3.26 13.20 20.21
CA ALA A 150 -3.44 11.80 19.83
C ALA A 150 -2.68 10.84 20.76
N GLU A 151 -1.45 11.17 21.14
CA GLU A 151 -0.68 10.40 22.13
C GLU A 151 -1.45 10.23 23.45
N SER A 152 -2.09 11.29 23.93
CA SER A 152 -2.83 11.25 25.21
C SER A 152 -4.15 10.49 25.10
N LEU A 153 -4.84 10.56 23.96
CA LEU A 153 -6.15 9.95 23.76
C LEU A 153 -6.07 8.46 23.41
N THR A 154 -5.04 8.05 22.70
CA THR A 154 -4.93 6.67 22.18
C THR A 154 -4.05 5.76 23.04
N LYS A 155 -3.49 6.25 24.16
CA LYS A 155 -2.51 5.53 25.00
C LYS A 155 -1.34 4.97 24.21
N ALA A 156 -0.96 5.64 23.13
CA ALA A 156 0.20 5.26 22.33
C ALA A 156 1.48 5.48 23.13
N GLU A 157 2.13 4.40 23.56
CA GLU A 157 3.26 4.44 24.49
C GLU A 157 4.58 4.91 23.87
N ASN A 158 4.69 5.01 22.55
CA ASN A 158 5.99 5.22 21.92
C ASN A 158 5.97 6.29 20.82
N ARG A 159 6.69 7.36 21.07
CA ARG A 159 7.03 8.38 20.06
C ARG A 159 7.91 7.77 18.98
N TYR A 160 7.56 7.97 17.71
CA TYR A 160 8.31 7.56 16.52
C TYR A 160 8.38 6.04 16.25
N SER A 161 7.57 5.23 16.88
CA SER A 161 7.58 3.77 16.69
C SER A 161 6.57 3.25 15.66
N GLY A 162 5.75 4.11 15.08
CA GLY A 162 4.63 3.72 14.21
C GLY A 162 5.06 2.88 13.01
N ILE A 163 5.95 3.38 12.18
CA ILE A 163 6.46 2.65 11.01
C ILE A 163 7.21 1.36 11.41
N PRO A 164 8.15 1.39 12.38
CA PRO A 164 8.76 0.16 12.91
C PRO A 164 7.76 -0.85 13.44
N THR A 165 6.70 -0.40 14.12
CA THR A 165 5.62 -1.28 14.60
C THR A 165 4.89 -1.94 13.45
N MET A 166 4.46 -1.19 12.43
CA MET A 166 3.81 -1.76 11.26
C MET A 166 4.66 -2.85 10.60
N ARG A 167 5.95 -2.58 10.36
CA ARG A 167 6.88 -3.56 9.78
C ARG A 167 7.04 -4.81 10.65
N ARG A 168 7.24 -4.63 11.95
CA ARG A 168 7.42 -5.72 12.92
C ARG A 168 6.17 -6.61 12.99
N GLU A 169 5.00 -6.03 13.11
CA GLU A 169 3.76 -6.78 13.24
C GLU A 169 3.40 -7.56 11.96
N MET A 170 3.63 -6.97 10.77
CA MET A 170 3.49 -7.68 9.50
C MET A 170 4.46 -8.88 9.43
N LYS A 171 5.73 -8.66 9.78
CA LYS A 171 6.75 -9.73 9.81
C LYS A 171 6.39 -10.85 10.78
N ASN A 172 5.86 -10.52 11.96
CA ASN A 172 5.45 -11.52 12.97
C ASN A 172 4.35 -12.45 12.46
N LEU A 173 3.46 -11.96 11.58
CA LEU A 173 2.43 -12.78 10.92
C LEU A 173 2.93 -13.45 9.62
N GLY A 174 4.19 -13.28 9.25
CA GLY A 174 4.75 -13.82 8.01
C GLY A 174 4.17 -13.17 6.75
N LEU A 175 3.73 -11.91 6.87
CA LEU A 175 3.20 -11.11 5.77
C LEU A 175 4.29 -10.24 5.15
N PRO A 176 4.10 -9.79 3.88
CA PRO A 176 5.01 -8.84 3.25
C PRO A 176 5.13 -7.54 4.05
N GLU A 177 6.28 -6.86 3.93
CA GLU A 177 6.44 -5.53 4.52
C GLU A 177 5.41 -4.55 3.95
N PRO A 178 4.93 -3.59 4.79
CA PRO A 178 4.04 -2.55 4.28
C PRO A 178 4.74 -1.67 3.27
N VAL A 179 4.02 -1.31 2.21
CA VAL A 179 4.50 -0.39 1.18
C VAL A 179 3.99 1.01 1.49
N PHE A 180 4.88 2.00 1.36
CA PHE A 180 4.60 3.42 1.60
C PHE A 180 4.86 4.21 0.31
N GLU A 181 3.91 5.04 -0.10
CA GLU A 181 4.02 5.78 -1.35
C GLU A 181 3.45 7.20 -1.23
N ASN A 182 4.11 8.14 -1.90
CA ASN A 182 3.49 9.42 -2.25
C ASN A 182 2.86 9.28 -3.63
N ARG A 183 1.53 9.38 -3.71
CA ARG A 183 0.77 9.33 -4.96
C ARG A 183 0.06 10.67 -5.18
N ARG A 184 0.55 11.47 -6.14
CA ARG A 184 0.00 12.81 -6.41
C ARG A 184 -0.03 13.66 -5.13
N ASN A 185 -1.22 13.91 -4.56
CA ASN A 185 -1.42 14.71 -3.36
C ASN A 185 -1.95 13.89 -2.19
N GLU A 186 -1.54 12.63 -2.11
CA GLU A 186 -1.89 11.74 -1.01
C GLU A 186 -0.70 10.86 -0.61
N PHE A 187 -0.69 10.42 0.64
CA PHE A 187 0.21 9.42 1.16
C PHE A 187 -0.55 8.10 1.35
N VAL A 188 -0.04 7.01 0.79
CA VAL A 188 -0.69 5.71 0.81
C VAL A 188 0.14 4.70 1.57
N VAL A 189 -0.52 3.97 2.47
CA VAL A 189 0.04 2.79 3.15
C VAL A 189 -0.69 1.56 2.64
N THR A 190 0.05 0.60 2.11
CA THR A 190 -0.49 -0.66 1.60
C THR A 190 0.01 -1.84 2.44
N PHE A 191 -0.93 -2.62 2.98
CA PHE A 191 -0.69 -3.90 3.62
C PHE A 191 -1.14 -5.02 2.69
N PHE A 192 -0.22 -5.88 2.29
CA PHE A 192 -0.53 -7.06 1.50
C PHE A 192 -0.86 -8.25 2.41
N ASN A 193 -1.87 -9.05 2.04
CA ASN A 193 -2.19 -10.30 2.71
C ASN A 193 -1.46 -11.49 2.07
N GLN A 194 -1.71 -12.72 2.55
CA GLN A 194 -1.09 -13.93 2.01
C GLN A 194 -1.51 -14.27 0.56
N ASN A 195 -2.59 -13.66 0.06
CA ASN A 195 -3.03 -13.81 -1.33
C ASN A 195 -2.40 -12.76 -2.26
N ALA A 196 -1.56 -11.88 -1.72
CA ALA A 196 -0.80 -10.96 -2.56
C ALA A 196 0.18 -11.78 -3.41
N PRO A 197 0.38 -11.42 -4.66
CA PRO A 197 1.50 -11.96 -5.41
C PRO A 197 2.78 -11.64 -4.62
N THR A 198 3.49 -12.68 -4.20
CA THR A 198 4.74 -12.53 -3.44
C THR A 198 5.70 -11.70 -4.28
N THR A 199 6.30 -10.64 -3.69
CA THR A 199 7.19 -9.71 -4.42
C THR A 199 8.41 -10.40 -5.05
N SER A 200 8.75 -11.60 -4.60
CA SER A 200 9.71 -12.50 -5.26
C SER A 200 9.11 -13.31 -6.42
N SER A 201 7.77 -13.33 -6.58
CA SER A 201 7.04 -14.00 -7.67
C SER A 201 6.34 -13.01 -8.61
N SER A 202 6.10 -11.76 -8.21
CA SER A 202 5.38 -10.76 -9.00
C SER A 202 6.26 -9.99 -10.00
N LEU A 203 7.55 -10.30 -10.09
CA LEU A 203 8.33 -9.93 -11.28
C LEU A 203 7.97 -10.80 -12.49
N LEU A 204 7.12 -11.81 -12.28
CA LEU A 204 6.68 -12.74 -13.31
C LEU A 204 5.16 -12.78 -13.34
N ASP A 205 4.50 -11.62 -13.50
CA ASP A 205 3.16 -11.60 -14.03
C ASP A 205 3.17 -12.27 -15.43
N GLU A 206 2.03 -12.65 -15.93
CA GLU A 206 1.92 -13.39 -17.18
C GLU A 206 2.55 -12.63 -18.34
N GLU A 207 2.47 -11.30 -18.34
CA GLU A 207 3.10 -10.41 -19.32
C GLU A 207 4.63 -10.43 -19.21
N THR A 208 5.17 -10.36 -18.01
CA THR A 208 6.62 -10.40 -17.76
C THR A 208 7.21 -11.77 -18.04
N SER A 209 6.48 -12.84 -17.71
CA SER A 209 6.87 -14.22 -18.05
C SER A 209 6.90 -14.43 -19.56
N SER A 210 5.90 -13.90 -20.27
CA SER A 210 5.83 -13.92 -21.75
C SER A 210 6.97 -13.10 -22.34
N LEU A 211 7.30 -11.94 -21.78
CA LEU A 211 8.41 -11.09 -22.20
C LEU A 211 9.77 -11.78 -22.01
N LEU A 212 10.01 -12.40 -20.84
CA LEU A 212 11.24 -13.18 -20.61
C LEU A 212 11.35 -14.36 -21.56
N ASN A 213 10.24 -15.05 -21.84
CA ASN A 213 10.23 -16.13 -22.81
C ASN A 213 10.51 -15.65 -24.24
N PHE A 214 9.98 -14.49 -24.62
CA PHE A 214 10.25 -13.84 -25.91
C PHE A 214 11.72 -13.40 -26.03
N CYS A 215 12.33 -12.98 -24.91
CA CYS A 215 13.72 -12.55 -24.82
C CYS A 215 14.73 -13.72 -24.66
N LYS A 216 14.33 -14.99 -24.75
CA LYS A 216 15.29 -16.12 -24.82
C LYS A 216 16.26 -15.99 -25.99
N GLU A 217 15.84 -15.34 -27.07
CA GLU A 217 16.70 -14.83 -28.11
C GLU A 217 16.84 -13.31 -27.96
N PRO A 218 18.04 -12.75 -28.31
CA PRO A 218 18.27 -11.31 -28.22
C PRO A 218 17.30 -10.49 -29.07
N ARG A 219 16.48 -9.64 -28.45
CA ARG A 219 15.43 -8.82 -29.07
C ARG A 219 15.78 -7.34 -29.11
N SER A 220 15.45 -6.66 -30.20
CA SER A 220 15.61 -5.23 -30.37
C SER A 220 14.52 -4.44 -29.68
N ARG A 221 14.70 -3.12 -29.60
CA ARG A 221 13.68 -2.21 -29.00
C ARG A 221 12.37 -2.24 -29.76
N GLU A 222 12.45 -2.26 -31.08
CA GLU A 222 11.30 -2.29 -31.98
C GLU A 222 10.53 -3.61 -31.84
N GLU A 223 11.23 -4.75 -31.78
CA GLU A 223 10.60 -6.06 -31.58
C GLU A 223 9.88 -6.12 -30.23
N LEU A 224 10.47 -5.56 -29.16
CA LEU A 224 9.89 -5.52 -27.83
C LEU A 224 8.65 -4.61 -27.72
N THR A 225 8.67 -3.44 -28.36
CA THR A 225 7.51 -2.53 -28.39
C THR A 225 6.35 -3.15 -29.15
N VAL A 226 6.61 -3.82 -30.27
CA VAL A 226 5.59 -4.53 -31.04
C VAL A 226 5.02 -5.71 -30.24
N PHE A 227 5.89 -6.53 -29.63
CA PHE A 227 5.45 -7.69 -28.85
C PHE A 227 4.56 -7.32 -27.66
N MET A 228 4.93 -6.27 -26.95
CA MET A 228 4.16 -5.79 -25.77
C MET A 228 2.99 -4.89 -26.14
N ASN A 229 2.78 -4.59 -27.43
CA ASN A 229 1.77 -3.66 -27.92
C ASN A 229 1.81 -2.27 -27.22
N ILE A 230 3.03 -1.72 -27.09
CA ILE A 230 3.32 -0.47 -26.39
C ILE A 230 3.92 0.54 -27.38
N ASP A 231 3.29 1.71 -27.52
CA ASP A 231 3.72 2.74 -28.49
C ASP A 231 5.06 3.39 -28.15
N THR A 232 5.44 3.42 -26.88
CA THR A 232 6.62 4.18 -26.44
C THR A 232 7.64 3.30 -25.73
N PHE A 233 8.84 3.14 -26.33
CA PHE A 233 9.94 2.36 -25.74
C PHE A 233 10.35 2.89 -24.34
N SER A 234 10.28 4.19 -24.08
CA SER A 234 10.61 4.77 -22.77
C SER A 234 9.68 4.27 -21.65
N TYR A 235 8.41 4.06 -21.97
CA TYR A 235 7.45 3.47 -21.03
C TYR A 235 7.75 1.98 -20.83
N LEU A 236 7.96 1.24 -21.92
CA LEU A 236 8.33 -0.17 -21.87
C LEU A 236 9.61 -0.39 -21.04
N LEU A 237 10.63 0.43 -21.27
CA LEU A 237 11.89 0.36 -20.54
C LEU A 237 11.66 0.56 -19.04
N LYS A 238 11.00 1.63 -18.66
CA LYS A 238 10.80 2.00 -17.25
C LYS A 238 9.88 1.02 -16.51
N ARG A 239 8.84 0.54 -17.18
CA ARG A 239 7.79 -0.28 -16.57
C ARG A 239 8.16 -1.76 -16.47
N TYR A 240 8.80 -2.31 -17.51
CA TYR A 240 9.02 -3.75 -17.66
C TYR A 240 10.51 -4.13 -17.71
N LEU A 241 11.32 -3.47 -18.59
CA LEU A 241 12.69 -3.92 -18.80
C LEU A 241 13.65 -3.53 -17.68
N GLN A 242 13.54 -2.32 -17.13
CA GLN A 242 14.46 -1.86 -16.08
C GLN A 242 14.37 -2.71 -14.80
N PRO A 243 13.18 -3.04 -14.27
CA PRO A 243 13.07 -3.95 -13.13
C PRO A 243 13.68 -5.33 -13.38
N LEU A 244 13.57 -5.84 -14.60
CA LEU A 244 14.16 -7.15 -14.98
C LEU A 244 15.68 -7.10 -15.15
N LEU A 245 16.20 -5.98 -15.65
CA LEU A 245 17.66 -5.71 -15.70
C LEU A 245 18.23 -5.59 -14.29
N ASP A 246 17.57 -4.83 -13.41
CA ASP A 246 17.99 -4.63 -12.03
C ASP A 246 17.92 -5.94 -11.22
N ALA A 247 16.96 -6.82 -11.54
CA ALA A 247 16.84 -8.15 -10.95
C ALA A 247 17.80 -9.20 -11.55
N GLY A 248 18.58 -8.84 -12.60
CA GLY A 248 19.48 -9.76 -13.29
C GLY A 248 18.77 -10.88 -14.04
N LEU A 249 17.50 -10.68 -14.42
CA LEU A 249 16.71 -11.62 -15.22
C LEU A 249 16.83 -11.34 -16.73
N LEU A 250 17.16 -10.10 -17.08
CA LEU A 250 17.53 -9.67 -18.43
C LEU A 250 18.93 -9.10 -18.45
N GLU A 251 19.60 -9.22 -19.58
CA GLU A 251 20.90 -8.60 -19.84
C GLU A 251 20.89 -7.83 -21.15
N LEU A 252 21.79 -6.85 -21.21
CA LEU A 252 22.08 -6.05 -22.41
C LEU A 252 23.17 -6.74 -23.23
N THR A 253 22.99 -6.88 -24.53
CA THR A 253 24.05 -7.43 -25.41
C THR A 253 25.26 -6.49 -25.56
N ILE A 254 25.08 -5.20 -25.32
CA ILE A 254 26.14 -4.17 -25.34
C ILE A 254 26.02 -3.33 -24.04
N PRO A 255 26.50 -3.85 -22.87
CA PRO A 255 26.37 -3.14 -21.59
C PRO A 255 27.06 -1.77 -21.58
N ASP A 256 28.22 -1.64 -22.23
CA ASP A 256 29.00 -0.40 -22.28
C ASP A 256 28.32 0.72 -23.08
N LYS A 257 27.35 0.39 -23.93
CA LYS A 257 26.58 1.35 -24.74
C LYS A 257 25.08 1.11 -24.68
N PRO A 258 24.44 1.32 -23.53
CA PRO A 258 23.02 1.02 -23.34
C PRO A 258 22.07 1.72 -24.32
N ARG A 259 22.49 2.88 -24.86
CA ARG A 259 21.70 3.69 -25.80
C ARG A 259 21.98 3.36 -27.28
N SER A 260 22.85 2.41 -27.60
CA SER A 260 23.14 2.00 -28.97
C SER A 260 21.86 1.60 -29.72
N ARG A 261 21.78 1.94 -31.01
CA ARG A 261 20.69 1.47 -31.88
C ARG A 261 20.74 -0.05 -32.11
N SER A 262 21.91 -0.66 -31.98
CA SER A 262 22.11 -2.12 -32.10
C SER A 262 21.93 -2.84 -30.75
N GLN A 263 21.51 -2.15 -29.69
CA GLN A 263 21.25 -2.77 -28.38
C GLN A 263 20.14 -3.80 -28.48
N ARG A 264 20.39 -4.99 -27.93
CA ARG A 264 19.37 -6.04 -27.75
C ARG A 264 19.30 -6.47 -26.30
N TYR A 265 18.17 -7.10 -25.94
CA TYR A 265 17.86 -7.57 -24.61
C TYR A 265 17.68 -9.08 -24.65
N HIS A 266 18.27 -9.81 -23.73
CA HIS A 266 18.11 -11.26 -23.66
C HIS A 266 17.97 -11.75 -22.22
N THR A 267 17.25 -12.86 -22.05
CA THR A 267 17.01 -13.47 -20.74
C THR A 267 18.23 -14.25 -20.27
N VAL A 268 18.62 -14.06 -19.01
CA VAL A 268 19.71 -14.79 -18.36
C VAL A 268 19.26 -16.22 -18.08
N SER A 269 19.88 -17.19 -18.72
CA SER A 269 19.67 -18.61 -18.39
C SER A 269 20.44 -18.92 -17.10
N LYS A 270 19.74 -19.10 -15.99
CA LYS A 270 20.37 -19.69 -14.80
C LYS A 270 20.72 -21.14 -15.12
N GLN A 271 22.01 -21.45 -15.14
CA GLN A 271 22.53 -22.82 -15.09
C GLN A 271 22.19 -23.48 -13.76
#